data_715a28b3c828d93ab64cfa4d29fc9367
#
_entry.id   715a28b3c828d93ab64cfa4d29fc9367
#
_cell.length_a   1.000
_cell.length_b   1.000
_cell.length_c   1.000
_cell.angle_alpha   90.00
_cell.angle_beta   90.00
_cell.angle_gamma   90.00
#
_symmetry.space_group_name_H-M   'P 1'
#
loop_
_entity.id
_entity.type
_entity.pdbx_description
1 polymer ?
#
loop_
_entity_poly.entity_id
_entity_poly.type
_entity_poly.pdbx_seq_one_letter_code
_entity_poly.pdbx_strand_id
1 'polypeptide(L)'
;MREAMAAAFADLRAAHPEERFYAYALYTDDGVAGISPAANSEEGLAAKIAEYGDDAEPAYLRWTTSEWAYEGIGWERTEATYHAITKMGQAADDFDAFHQDVLTLMRDVLADLDAEGLFGRGEAREAVTLLCSITDSDDAEAYERQSVHALNPPAVVERYEADWASE
;
A
#
# COMPACT_ATOMS: atom_id res chain seq x y z
N MET A 1 10.59 10.10 6.58
CA MET A 1 9.67 9.21 5.87
C MET A 1 8.37 8.97 6.63
N ARG A 2 8.34 8.32 7.80
CA ARG A 2 7.11 7.99 8.56
C ARG A 2 6.13 9.17 8.70
N GLU A 3 6.58 10.32 9.17
CA GLU A 3 5.73 11.52 9.31
C GLU A 3 5.13 12.00 7.98
N ALA A 4 5.90 11.91 6.89
CA ALA A 4 5.42 12.28 5.56
C ALA A 4 4.31 11.34 5.08
N MET A 5 4.47 10.02 5.26
CA MET A 5 3.45 9.03 4.93
C MET A 5 2.20 9.18 5.78
N ALA A 6 2.37 9.40 7.11
CA ALA A 6 1.25 9.67 8.01
C ALA A 6 0.43 10.88 7.58
N ALA A 7 1.12 11.98 7.21
CA ALA A 7 0.48 13.20 6.76
C ALA A 7 -0.23 12.99 5.41
N ALA A 8 0.38 12.27 4.46
CA ALA A 8 -0.25 11.98 3.17
C ALA A 8 -1.58 11.20 3.35
N PHE A 9 -1.58 10.15 4.19
CA PHE A 9 -2.80 9.38 4.49
C PHE A 9 -3.85 10.20 5.24
N ALA A 10 -3.42 11.07 6.17
CA ALA A 10 -4.34 11.94 6.92
C ALA A 10 -5.00 12.99 6.01
N ASP A 11 -4.22 13.63 5.13
CA ASP A 11 -4.71 14.62 4.16
C ASP A 11 -5.69 13.99 3.18
N LEU A 12 -5.41 12.77 2.69
CA LEU A 12 -6.31 12.04 1.82
C LEU A 12 -7.67 11.81 2.48
N ARG A 13 -7.69 11.26 3.70
CA ARG A 13 -8.95 11.04 4.42
C ARG A 13 -9.71 12.33 4.72
N ALA A 14 -9.00 13.41 4.98
CA ALA A 14 -9.62 14.72 5.21
C ALA A 14 -10.24 15.31 3.93
N ALA A 15 -9.66 15.00 2.76
CA ALA A 15 -10.17 15.42 1.46
C ALA A 15 -11.39 14.60 1.00
N HIS A 16 -11.52 13.34 1.48
CA HIS A 16 -12.57 12.38 1.11
C HIS A 16 -13.30 11.81 2.33
N PRO A 17 -13.95 12.65 3.15
CA PRO A 17 -14.54 12.23 4.42
C PRO A 17 -15.74 11.28 4.29
N GLU A 18 -16.39 11.22 3.12
CA GLU A 18 -17.48 10.29 2.84
C GLU A 18 -17.03 8.92 2.34
N GLU A 19 -15.76 8.75 1.98
CA GLU A 19 -15.28 7.50 1.43
C GLU A 19 -14.85 6.52 2.53
N ARG A 20 -15.10 5.25 2.26
CA ARG A 20 -14.75 4.13 3.15
C ARG A 20 -13.46 3.49 2.68
N PHE A 21 -12.35 3.99 3.16
CA PHE A 21 -11.03 3.43 2.86
C PHE A 21 -10.89 2.04 3.48
N TYR A 22 -10.64 1.04 2.63
CA TYR A 22 -10.46 -0.37 3.04
C TYR A 22 -9.01 -0.84 2.95
N ALA A 23 -8.15 -0.11 2.23
CA ALA A 23 -6.75 -0.49 2.08
C ALA A 23 -5.82 0.73 2.04
N TYR A 24 -4.64 0.56 2.62
CA TYR A 24 -3.52 1.50 2.55
C TYR A 24 -2.25 0.72 2.24
N ALA A 25 -1.43 1.26 1.34
CA ALA A 25 -0.19 0.64 0.92
C ALA A 25 0.99 1.61 0.93
N LEU A 26 2.18 1.05 1.08
CA LEU A 26 3.40 1.64 0.54
C LEU A 26 3.86 0.77 -0.63
N TYR A 27 4.26 1.40 -1.72
CA TYR A 27 4.74 0.68 -2.89
C TYR A 27 6.02 1.28 -3.44
N THR A 28 6.76 0.45 -4.14
CA THR A 28 7.97 0.81 -4.90
C THR A 28 7.98 0.04 -6.21
N ASP A 29 8.87 0.40 -7.13
CA ASP A 29 9.18 -0.42 -8.31
C ASP A 29 10.30 -1.45 -8.01
N ASP A 30 10.55 -2.37 -8.94
CA ASP A 30 11.61 -3.38 -8.81
C ASP A 30 13.02 -2.76 -8.71
N GLY A 31 13.20 -1.57 -9.27
CA GLY A 31 14.43 -0.78 -9.14
C GLY A 31 14.58 -0.03 -7.83
N VAL A 32 13.55 -0.05 -6.96
CA VAL A 32 13.52 0.69 -5.70
C VAL A 32 13.86 2.17 -5.88
N ALA A 33 13.30 2.77 -6.95
CA ALA A 33 13.58 4.18 -7.26
C ALA A 33 13.06 5.14 -6.18
N GLY A 34 12.02 4.73 -5.46
CA GLY A 34 11.45 5.48 -4.34
C GLY A 34 10.31 4.74 -3.68
N ILE A 35 9.77 5.29 -2.59
CA ILE A 35 8.62 4.74 -1.88
C ILE A 35 7.48 5.74 -1.97
N SER A 36 6.31 5.27 -2.40
CA SER A 36 5.10 6.07 -2.53
C SER A 36 3.93 5.46 -1.75
N PRO A 37 3.08 6.29 -1.13
CA PRO A 37 1.86 5.81 -0.50
C PRO A 37 0.72 5.70 -1.52
N ALA A 38 -0.14 4.68 -1.32
CA ALA A 38 -1.38 4.50 -2.04
C ALA A 38 -2.51 4.10 -1.07
N ALA A 39 -3.74 4.36 -1.46
CA ALA A 39 -4.93 3.92 -0.73
C ALA A 39 -6.08 3.63 -1.70
N ASN A 40 -7.02 2.80 -1.28
CA ASN A 40 -8.26 2.61 -2.02
C ASN A 40 -9.48 2.61 -1.10
N SER A 41 -10.60 3.04 -1.66
CA SER A 41 -11.90 3.07 -1.00
C SER A 41 -12.89 2.13 -1.69
N GLU A 42 -13.97 1.77 -1.01
CA GLU A 42 -15.08 1.01 -1.62
C GLU A 42 -15.71 1.79 -2.78
N GLU A 43 -15.75 3.11 -2.67
CA GLU A 43 -16.25 4.02 -3.69
C GLU A 43 -15.33 4.05 -4.91
N GLY A 44 -14.02 4.11 -4.71
CA GLY A 44 -13.00 4.07 -5.76
C GLY A 44 -13.02 2.72 -6.49
N LEU A 45 -13.08 1.60 -5.75
CA LEU A 45 -13.18 0.27 -6.33
C LEU A 45 -14.47 0.11 -7.15
N ALA A 46 -15.62 0.57 -6.63
CA ALA A 46 -16.89 0.49 -7.35
C ALA A 46 -16.86 1.28 -8.68
N ALA A 47 -16.21 2.45 -8.68
CA ALA A 47 -16.02 3.24 -9.90
C ALA A 47 -15.13 2.50 -10.90
N LYS A 48 -14.06 1.85 -10.44
CA LYS A 48 -13.14 1.10 -11.30
C LYS A 48 -13.82 -0.14 -11.89
N ILE A 49 -14.56 -0.90 -11.10
CA ILE A 49 -15.36 -2.04 -11.58
C ILE A 49 -16.38 -1.58 -12.65
N ALA A 50 -17.03 -0.45 -12.45
CA ALA A 50 -17.97 0.09 -13.42
C ALA A 50 -17.28 0.53 -14.73
N GLU A 51 -16.03 1.01 -14.67
CA GLU A 51 -15.22 1.35 -15.83
C GLU A 51 -14.87 0.12 -16.67
N TYR A 52 -14.48 -0.99 -16.03
CA TYR A 52 -14.10 -2.25 -16.70
C TYR A 52 -15.33 -3.05 -17.17
N GLY A 53 -16.50 -2.85 -16.55
CA GLY A 53 -17.75 -3.52 -16.94
C GLY A 53 -17.66 -5.05 -16.84
N ASP A 54 -17.98 -5.75 -17.93
CA ASP A 54 -17.97 -7.23 -17.96
C ASP A 54 -16.57 -7.84 -17.92
N ASP A 55 -15.53 -7.04 -18.16
CA ASP A 55 -14.11 -7.46 -18.10
C ASP A 55 -13.49 -7.22 -16.70
N ALA A 56 -14.27 -6.79 -15.72
CA ALA A 56 -13.80 -6.55 -14.38
C ALA A 56 -13.44 -7.84 -13.65
N GLU A 57 -12.24 -7.88 -13.08
CA GLU A 57 -11.77 -8.91 -12.16
C GLU A 57 -11.72 -8.30 -10.74
N PRO A 58 -12.76 -8.51 -9.91
CA PRO A 58 -12.95 -7.73 -8.67
C PRO A 58 -11.81 -7.89 -7.66
N ALA A 59 -11.21 -9.07 -7.48
CA ALA A 59 -10.12 -9.25 -6.55
C ALA A 59 -8.84 -8.58 -7.08
N TYR A 60 -8.56 -8.70 -8.37
CA TYR A 60 -7.46 -7.98 -9.02
C TYR A 60 -7.57 -6.47 -8.82
N LEU A 61 -8.73 -5.88 -9.17
CA LEU A 61 -8.97 -4.44 -9.00
C LEU A 61 -8.94 -3.98 -7.53
N ARG A 62 -9.33 -4.87 -6.61
CA ARG A 62 -9.31 -4.58 -5.17
C ARG A 62 -7.90 -4.51 -4.61
N TRP A 63 -6.98 -5.41 -5.05
CA TRP A 63 -5.71 -5.60 -4.37
C TRP A 63 -4.49 -5.10 -5.16
N THR A 64 -4.60 -4.89 -6.48
CA THR A 64 -3.51 -4.36 -7.30
C THR A 64 -3.38 -2.85 -7.13
N THR A 65 -2.30 -2.38 -6.52
CA THR A 65 -2.12 -0.96 -6.15
C THR A 65 -2.13 -0.01 -7.34
N SER A 66 -1.69 -0.45 -8.54
CA SER A 66 -1.73 0.36 -9.77
C SER A 66 -3.15 0.59 -10.32
N GLU A 67 -4.15 -0.17 -9.84
CA GLU A 67 -5.56 0.02 -10.18
C GLU A 67 -6.33 0.88 -9.16
N TRP A 68 -5.67 1.26 -8.08
CA TRP A 68 -6.32 2.00 -7.00
C TRP A 68 -6.63 3.45 -7.37
N ALA A 69 -7.71 3.98 -6.80
CA ALA A 69 -8.15 5.35 -7.03
C ALA A 69 -7.14 6.39 -6.55
N TYR A 70 -6.33 6.05 -5.54
CA TYR A 70 -5.40 6.95 -4.88
C TYR A 70 -3.99 6.37 -4.88
N GLU A 71 -3.34 6.40 -6.03
CA GLU A 71 -1.94 6.04 -6.21
C GLU A 71 -1.04 7.28 -6.10
N GLY A 72 0.16 7.13 -5.52
CA GLY A 72 1.15 8.22 -5.42
C GLY A 72 0.69 9.46 -4.66
N ILE A 73 -0.15 9.26 -3.64
CA ILE A 73 -0.74 10.37 -2.88
C ILE A 73 0.30 11.18 -2.11
N GLY A 74 0.01 12.47 -1.92
CA GLY A 74 0.81 13.35 -1.06
C GLY A 74 2.25 13.56 -1.57
N TRP A 75 2.46 13.60 -2.88
CA TRP A 75 3.78 13.81 -3.50
C TRP A 75 4.55 14.98 -2.88
N GLU A 76 3.90 16.12 -2.64
CA GLU A 76 4.52 17.30 -2.04
C GLU A 76 5.15 17.04 -0.67
N ARG A 77 4.67 16.01 0.05
CA ARG A 77 5.18 15.57 1.36
C ARG A 77 6.23 14.47 1.24
N THR A 78 6.12 13.63 0.21
CA THR A 78 6.92 12.41 0.05
C THR A 78 8.09 12.57 -0.90
N GLU A 79 8.12 13.62 -1.74
CA GLU A 79 9.16 13.91 -2.73
C GLU A 79 10.58 13.83 -2.14
N ALA A 80 10.80 14.46 -0.99
CA ALA A 80 12.13 14.45 -0.34
C ALA A 80 12.55 13.02 0.08
N THR A 81 11.60 12.19 0.52
CA THR A 81 11.84 10.79 0.87
C THR A 81 12.16 9.98 -0.39
N TYR A 82 11.38 10.17 -1.44
CA TYR A 82 11.59 9.54 -2.74
C TYR A 82 13.02 9.80 -3.23
N HIS A 83 13.43 11.05 -3.32
CA HIS A 83 14.78 11.40 -3.76
C HIS A 83 15.89 10.89 -2.84
N ALA A 84 15.64 10.79 -1.53
CA ALA A 84 16.61 10.21 -0.60
C ALA A 84 16.83 8.71 -0.88
N ILE A 85 15.75 7.94 -1.06
CA ILE A 85 15.82 6.51 -1.40
C ILE A 85 16.54 6.31 -2.74
N THR A 86 16.13 7.05 -3.80
CA THR A 86 16.80 7.01 -5.11
C THR A 86 18.31 7.22 -4.97
N LYS A 87 18.72 8.25 -4.21
CA LYS A 87 20.16 8.57 -4.02
C LYS A 87 20.89 7.47 -3.24
N MET A 88 20.24 6.88 -2.24
CA MET A 88 20.84 5.78 -1.47
C MET A 88 21.02 4.53 -2.35
N GLY A 89 20.03 4.17 -3.18
CA GLY A 89 20.13 3.07 -4.13
C GLY A 89 21.25 3.25 -5.16
N GLN A 90 21.39 4.48 -5.70
CA GLN A 90 22.48 4.80 -6.63
C GLN A 90 23.89 4.71 -6.00
N ALA A 91 23.98 4.82 -4.68
CA ALA A 91 25.23 4.75 -3.92
C ALA A 91 25.45 3.39 -3.26
N ALA A 92 24.53 2.44 -3.39
CA ALA A 92 24.63 1.14 -2.75
C ALA A 92 25.67 0.27 -3.46
N ASP A 93 26.60 -0.29 -2.67
CA ASP A 93 27.60 -1.25 -3.17
C ASP A 93 26.98 -2.65 -3.42
N ASP A 94 25.89 -2.97 -2.69
CA ASP A 94 25.10 -4.20 -2.78
C ASP A 94 23.63 -3.80 -2.97
N PHE A 95 23.16 -3.90 -4.21
CA PHE A 95 21.79 -3.53 -4.55
C PHE A 95 20.77 -4.50 -3.95
N ASP A 96 21.07 -5.80 -3.90
CA ASP A 96 20.12 -6.79 -3.36
C ASP A 96 19.91 -6.56 -1.85
N ALA A 97 20.96 -6.27 -1.11
CA ALA A 97 20.85 -5.91 0.30
C ALA A 97 20.06 -4.60 0.49
N PHE A 98 20.34 -3.57 -0.30
CA PHE A 98 19.59 -2.32 -0.27
C PHE A 98 18.11 -2.51 -0.60
N HIS A 99 17.80 -3.32 -1.63
CA HIS A 99 16.42 -3.65 -2.00
C HIS A 99 15.68 -4.29 -0.81
N GLN A 100 16.24 -5.30 -0.17
CA GLN A 100 15.66 -5.95 1.00
C GLN A 100 15.47 -4.99 2.19
N ASP A 101 16.43 -4.07 2.42
CA ASP A 101 16.34 -3.05 3.46
C ASP A 101 15.16 -2.11 3.20
N VAL A 102 14.93 -1.70 1.95
CA VAL A 102 13.80 -0.84 1.58
C VAL A 102 12.46 -1.56 1.75
N LEU A 103 12.35 -2.82 1.34
CA LEU A 103 11.14 -3.62 1.54
C LEU A 103 10.82 -3.82 3.03
N THR A 104 11.86 -4.01 3.85
CA THR A 104 11.71 -4.09 5.31
C THR A 104 11.25 -2.75 5.88
N LEU A 105 11.87 -1.65 5.44
CA LEU A 105 11.51 -0.29 5.87
C LEU A 105 10.04 0.06 5.56
N MET A 106 9.52 -0.35 4.40
CA MET A 106 8.11 -0.13 4.05
C MET A 106 7.18 -0.80 5.06
N ARG A 107 7.42 -2.07 5.40
CA ARG A 107 6.64 -2.81 6.40
C ARG A 107 6.74 -2.17 7.78
N ASP A 108 7.94 -1.81 8.20
CA ASP A 108 8.17 -1.22 9.53
C ASP A 108 7.45 0.12 9.67
N VAL A 109 7.44 0.94 8.62
CA VAL A 109 6.72 2.22 8.61
C VAL A 109 5.21 2.01 8.74
N LEU A 110 4.61 1.07 7.99
CA LEU A 110 3.17 0.79 8.13
C LEU A 110 2.85 0.21 9.52
N ALA A 111 3.68 -0.69 10.04
CA ALA A 111 3.51 -1.25 11.37
C ALA A 111 3.57 -0.17 12.48
N ASP A 112 4.52 0.75 12.39
CA ASP A 112 4.63 1.88 13.33
C ASP A 112 3.40 2.78 13.28
N LEU A 113 2.93 3.13 12.08
CA LEU A 113 1.73 3.95 11.88
C LEU A 113 0.46 3.25 12.40
N ASP A 114 0.37 1.94 12.24
CA ASP A 114 -0.71 1.13 12.80
C ASP A 114 -0.67 1.11 14.34
N ALA A 115 0.50 0.91 14.92
CA ALA A 115 0.69 0.94 16.37
C ALA A 115 0.31 2.31 16.97
N GLU A 116 0.56 3.40 16.26
CA GLU A 116 0.12 4.76 16.62
C GLU A 116 -1.40 4.94 16.48
N GLY A 117 -2.09 4.05 15.78
CA GLY A 117 -3.54 4.05 15.57
C GLY A 117 -4.01 4.87 14.38
N LEU A 118 -3.12 5.15 13.42
CA LEU A 118 -3.47 5.92 12.22
C LEU A 118 -4.60 5.25 11.43
N PHE A 119 -4.63 3.92 11.36
CA PHE A 119 -5.59 3.14 10.60
C PHE A 119 -6.81 2.67 11.42
N GLY A 120 -6.99 3.24 12.61
CA GLY A 120 -8.09 2.88 13.51
C GLY A 120 -7.67 1.92 14.61
N ARG A 121 -8.66 1.47 15.41
CA ARG A 121 -8.50 0.49 16.49
C ARG A 121 -9.73 -0.41 16.56
N GLY A 122 -9.55 -1.66 17.05
CA GLY A 122 -10.64 -2.63 17.14
C GLY A 122 -11.30 -2.88 15.80
N GLU A 123 -12.63 -2.87 15.75
CA GLU A 123 -13.41 -3.12 14.51
C GLU A 123 -13.03 -2.19 13.34
N ALA A 124 -12.73 -0.92 13.64
CA ALA A 124 -12.30 0.03 12.60
C ALA A 124 -10.94 -0.37 11.98
N ARG A 125 -10.02 -0.95 12.77
CA ARG A 125 -8.75 -1.47 12.25
C ARG A 125 -8.94 -2.76 11.46
N GLU A 126 -9.85 -3.63 11.88
CA GLU A 126 -10.18 -4.86 11.16
C GLU A 126 -10.90 -4.61 9.82
N ALA A 127 -11.47 -3.43 9.63
CA ALA A 127 -12.04 -3.02 8.35
C ALA A 127 -10.98 -2.61 7.31
N VAL A 128 -9.72 -2.44 7.73
CA VAL A 128 -8.63 -1.91 6.88
C VAL A 128 -7.56 -2.98 6.66
N THR A 129 -7.11 -3.12 5.43
CA THR A 129 -5.96 -3.95 5.02
C THR A 129 -4.74 -3.07 4.79
N LEU A 130 -3.61 -3.44 5.40
CA LEU A 130 -2.30 -2.82 5.16
C LEU A 130 -1.46 -3.76 4.30
N LEU A 131 -0.80 -3.23 3.29
CA LEU A 131 0.08 -4.02 2.44
C LEU A 131 1.25 -3.20 1.91
N CYS A 132 2.32 -3.90 1.50
CA CYS A 132 3.41 -3.34 0.73
C CYS A 132 3.42 -4.03 -0.63
N SER A 133 3.63 -3.26 -1.70
CA SER A 133 3.64 -3.77 -3.06
C SER A 133 4.93 -3.39 -3.79
N ILE A 134 5.33 -4.22 -4.75
CA ILE A 134 6.41 -3.93 -5.70
C ILE A 134 5.79 -3.97 -7.09
N THR A 135 5.89 -2.90 -7.84
CA THR A 135 5.47 -2.90 -9.24
C THR A 135 6.58 -3.45 -10.14
N ASP A 136 6.20 -4.01 -11.28
CA ASP A 136 7.14 -4.51 -12.31
C ASP A 136 8.11 -5.61 -11.85
N SER A 137 7.69 -6.45 -10.86
CA SER A 137 8.50 -7.55 -10.33
C SER A 137 7.77 -8.88 -10.44
N ASP A 138 8.51 -9.94 -10.78
CA ASP A 138 8.00 -11.31 -10.79
C ASP A 138 7.64 -11.81 -9.38
N ASP A 139 8.25 -11.22 -8.34
CA ASP A 139 8.03 -11.55 -6.93
C ASP A 139 6.93 -10.69 -6.27
N ALA A 140 6.29 -9.79 -7.01
CA ALA A 140 5.32 -8.82 -6.50
C ALA A 140 4.22 -9.46 -5.65
N GLU A 141 3.53 -10.48 -6.18
CA GLU A 141 2.44 -11.17 -5.48
C GLU A 141 2.91 -11.84 -4.18
N ALA A 142 4.06 -12.53 -4.23
CA ALA A 142 4.60 -13.22 -3.06
C ALA A 142 4.97 -12.24 -1.94
N TYR A 143 5.59 -11.12 -2.29
CA TYR A 143 5.94 -10.07 -1.34
C TYR A 143 4.70 -9.39 -0.75
N GLU A 144 3.73 -9.06 -1.58
CA GLU A 144 2.48 -8.43 -1.16
C GLU A 144 1.74 -9.32 -0.16
N ARG A 145 1.52 -10.60 -0.49
CA ARG A 145 0.90 -11.57 0.42
C ARG A 145 1.67 -11.70 1.73
N GLN A 146 3.02 -11.78 1.68
CA GLN A 146 3.85 -11.81 2.88
C GLN A 146 3.65 -10.55 3.74
N SER A 147 3.55 -9.38 3.12
CA SER A 147 3.33 -8.13 3.83
C SER A 147 1.95 -8.07 4.49
N VAL A 148 0.91 -8.55 3.80
CA VAL A 148 -0.45 -8.65 4.36
C VAL A 148 -0.46 -9.53 5.61
N HIS A 149 0.18 -10.70 5.56
CA HIS A 149 0.27 -11.61 6.71
C HIS A 149 1.04 -11.00 7.89
N ALA A 150 2.05 -10.19 7.63
CA ALA A 150 2.89 -9.57 8.66
C ALA A 150 2.22 -8.35 9.33
N LEU A 151 1.40 -7.62 8.59
CA LEU A 151 0.88 -6.31 9.01
C LEU A 151 -0.54 -6.36 9.58
N ASN A 152 -1.29 -7.45 9.36
CA ASN A 152 -2.72 -7.43 9.65
C ASN A 152 -3.16 -8.48 10.67
N PRO A 153 -4.28 -8.20 11.39
CA PRO A 153 -4.94 -9.20 12.23
C PRO A 153 -5.43 -10.40 11.41
N PRO A 154 -5.57 -11.59 12.04
CA PRO A 154 -6.00 -12.81 11.33
C PRO A 154 -7.28 -12.66 10.50
N ALA A 155 -8.30 -11.97 11.01
CA ALA A 155 -9.56 -11.76 10.29
C ALA A 155 -9.38 -10.97 8.98
N VAL A 156 -8.43 -10.02 8.94
CA VAL A 156 -8.10 -9.25 7.73
C VAL A 156 -7.38 -10.12 6.72
N VAL A 157 -6.43 -10.94 7.19
CA VAL A 157 -5.70 -11.90 6.35
C VAL A 157 -6.67 -12.90 5.73
N GLU A 158 -7.59 -13.49 6.51
CA GLU A 158 -8.61 -14.42 6.02
C GLU A 158 -9.48 -13.80 4.92
N ARG A 159 -9.88 -12.55 5.07
CA ARG A 159 -10.64 -11.81 4.05
C ARG A 159 -9.83 -11.62 2.77
N TYR A 160 -8.59 -11.17 2.87
CA TYR A 160 -7.70 -11.00 1.72
C TYR A 160 -7.52 -12.30 0.93
N GLU A 161 -7.23 -13.41 1.63
CA GLU A 161 -7.06 -14.72 0.99
C GLU A 161 -8.36 -15.24 0.37
N ALA A 162 -9.51 -14.97 0.99
CA ALA A 162 -10.82 -15.39 0.46
C ALA A 162 -11.19 -14.66 -0.83
N ASP A 163 -10.83 -13.38 -0.97
CA ASP A 163 -11.07 -12.60 -2.19
C ASP A 163 -10.32 -13.22 -3.37
N TRP A 164 -9.03 -13.55 -3.20
CA TRP A 164 -8.23 -14.22 -4.24
C TRP A 164 -8.70 -15.64 -4.57
N ALA A 165 -9.21 -16.37 -3.60
CA ALA A 165 -9.73 -17.73 -3.82
C ALA A 165 -11.08 -17.75 -4.55
N SER A 166 -11.74 -16.61 -4.72
CA SER A 166 -13.06 -16.50 -5.35
C SER A 166 -13.00 -16.20 -6.86
N GLU A 167 -11.83 -15.94 -7.41
CA GLU A 167 -11.52 -15.83 -8.84
C GLU A 167 -11.15 -17.19 -9.43
#